data_19bf4968c4cb30d978de6ccab4c6e0a3
#
_entry.id   19bf4968c4cb30d978de6ccab4c6e0a3
#
_cell.length_a   1.000
_cell.length_b   1.000
_cell.length_c   1.000
_cell.angle_alpha   90.00
_cell.angle_beta   90.00
_cell.angle_gamma   90.00
#
_symmetry.space_group_name_H-M   'P 1'
#
loop_
_entity.id
_entity.type
_entity.pdbx_description
1 polymer ?
#
loop_
_entity_poly.entity_id
_entity_poly.type
_entity_poly.pdbx_seq_one_letter_code
_entity_poly.pdbx_strand_id
1 'polypeptide(L)'
;CSDAYGNQSSLAYVAGGDLTFDSLVPGTQYTIEAVALEGKKMSGSYSATASTLAETKILSFTATPISITQAELNFILQDGPDFDTWTVTYETAGTEPKSVSFSGHSVVISDLLSDSEYTFTLQAPADTLLTGAVSTALSTVPTVELQADSVTIALSSSSAILTWQYDGDAPEKWVVTIKDKAGFEETKEVTVPNVTFDDLVSGTEYEIVISAPTMLSSYAMSVTPTITKVTEIKSTSETDESGRTINVNLDWTC
;
A
#
# COMPACT_ATOMS: atom_id res chain seq x y z
N CYS A 1 32.82 31.69 24.09
CA CYS A 1 32.55 30.28 24.35
C CYS A 1 33.69 29.40 23.83
N SER A 2 33.86 28.24 24.39
CA SER A 2 34.85 27.25 23.97
C SER A 2 34.24 25.85 23.99
N ASP A 3 34.70 24.98 23.10
CA ASP A 3 34.36 23.56 23.10
C ASP A 3 35.50 22.70 23.71
N ALA A 4 35.23 21.40 23.82
CA ALA A 4 36.20 20.44 24.36
C ALA A 4 37.45 20.23 23.45
N TYR A 5 37.39 20.67 22.20
CA TYR A 5 38.47 20.57 21.20
C TYR A 5 39.37 21.81 21.15
N GLY A 6 39.01 22.84 21.96
CA GLY A 6 39.79 24.08 22.05
C GLY A 6 39.38 25.15 21.04
N ASN A 7 38.29 24.96 20.28
CA ASN A 7 37.74 26.02 19.44
C ASN A 7 37.15 27.10 20.33
N GLN A 8 37.45 28.36 20.03
CA GLN A 8 36.98 29.50 20.82
C GLN A 8 36.33 30.55 19.94
N SER A 9 35.24 31.10 20.41
CA SER A 9 34.60 32.29 19.85
C SER A 9 34.33 33.30 20.95
N SER A 10 34.56 34.56 20.67
CA SER A 10 34.32 35.64 21.63
C SER A 10 33.47 36.74 21.01
N LEU A 11 32.48 37.23 21.79
CA LEU A 11 31.63 38.36 21.43
C LEU A 11 31.69 39.43 22.50
N ALA A 12 31.72 40.67 22.07
CA ALA A 12 31.63 41.79 23.00
C ALA A 12 30.18 42.03 23.42
N TYR A 13 29.92 42.05 24.74
CA TYR A 13 28.61 42.35 25.29
C TYR A 13 28.31 43.83 25.22
N VAL A 14 27.10 44.16 24.74
CA VAL A 14 26.49 45.50 24.82
C VAL A 14 25.35 45.43 25.83
N ALA A 15 25.35 46.32 26.80
CA ALA A 15 24.36 46.31 27.89
C ALA A 15 22.93 46.30 27.35
N GLY A 16 22.12 45.35 27.83
CA GLY A 16 20.71 45.20 27.48
C GLY A 16 20.44 44.40 26.21
N GLY A 17 21.47 43.76 25.58
CA GLY A 17 21.30 42.92 24.40
C GLY A 17 21.52 41.44 24.69
N ASP A 18 20.95 40.59 23.85
CA ASP A 18 21.28 39.16 23.80
C ASP A 18 22.57 38.91 22.98
N LEU A 19 23.29 37.87 23.32
CA LEU A 19 24.48 37.43 22.57
C LEU A 19 24.14 36.11 21.88
N THR A 20 24.34 36.07 20.55
CA THR A 20 24.18 34.85 19.75
C THR A 20 25.55 34.41 19.23
N PHE A 21 25.87 33.14 19.44
CA PHE A 21 27.05 32.51 18.87
C PHE A 21 26.59 31.69 17.65
N ASP A 22 27.10 32.03 16.47
CA ASP A 22 26.77 31.37 15.21
C ASP A 22 27.87 30.38 14.83
N SER A 23 27.57 29.49 13.86
CA SER A 23 28.53 28.54 13.27
C SER A 23 29.15 27.57 14.28
N LEU A 24 28.40 27.23 15.33
CA LEU A 24 28.78 26.22 16.29
C LEU A 24 28.64 24.82 15.68
N VAL A 25 29.49 23.88 16.13
CA VAL A 25 29.41 22.49 15.68
C VAL A 25 28.17 21.80 16.29
N PRO A 26 27.37 21.11 15.51
CA PRO A 26 26.21 20.36 16.03
C PRO A 26 26.62 19.29 17.07
N GLY A 27 25.74 18.98 18.01
CA GLY A 27 25.94 17.95 19.04
C GLY A 27 27.12 18.23 19.99
N THR A 28 27.54 19.48 20.10
CA THR A 28 28.75 19.85 20.85
C THR A 28 28.42 20.65 22.09
N GLN A 29 29.00 20.29 23.22
CA GLN A 29 28.90 21.05 24.45
C GLN A 29 29.90 22.20 24.46
N TYR A 30 29.40 23.37 24.75
CA TYR A 30 30.18 24.61 24.87
C TYR A 30 30.17 25.14 26.29
N THR A 31 31.31 25.63 26.75
CA THR A 31 31.43 26.42 27.96
C THR A 31 31.43 27.90 27.59
N ILE A 32 30.51 28.67 28.19
CA ILE A 32 30.34 30.10 27.97
C ILE A 32 30.85 30.81 29.22
N GLU A 33 31.85 31.68 29.06
CA GLU A 33 32.39 32.44 30.15
C GLU A 33 32.22 33.95 29.90
N ALA A 34 31.78 34.67 30.91
CA ALA A 34 31.79 36.12 30.92
C ALA A 34 33.13 36.61 31.54
N VAL A 35 33.86 37.40 30.78
CA VAL A 35 35.12 38.00 31.23
C VAL A 35 35.06 39.54 31.18
N ALA A 36 35.76 40.20 32.08
CA ALA A 36 35.84 41.67 32.06
C ALA A 36 36.63 42.14 30.85
N LEU A 37 36.24 43.26 30.24
CA LEU A 37 37.04 43.93 29.23
C LEU A 37 38.38 44.39 29.85
N GLU A 38 39.40 44.54 29.01
CA GLU A 38 40.71 45.02 29.42
C GLU A 38 40.60 46.34 30.18
N GLY A 39 41.30 46.42 31.33
CA GLY A 39 41.24 47.57 32.20
C GLY A 39 40.01 47.72 33.07
N LYS A 40 39.04 46.75 33.00
CA LYS A 40 37.85 46.69 33.84
C LYS A 40 37.96 45.55 34.84
N LYS A 41 37.36 45.73 36.02
CA LYS A 41 37.26 44.68 37.04
C LYS A 41 35.83 44.13 37.04
N MET A 42 35.74 42.80 37.05
CA MET A 42 34.51 42.06 37.28
C MET A 42 34.56 41.44 38.69
N SER A 43 33.49 41.54 39.45
CA SER A 43 33.40 40.86 40.75
C SER A 43 32.83 39.45 40.49
N GLY A 44 33.67 38.45 40.69
CA GLY A 44 33.32 37.06 40.43
C GLY A 44 33.60 36.62 38.98
N SER A 45 33.48 35.33 38.73
CA SER A 45 33.48 34.71 37.40
C SER A 45 32.11 34.09 37.19
N TYR A 46 31.60 34.20 35.98
CA TYR A 46 30.39 33.50 35.55
C TYR A 46 30.72 32.59 34.41
N SER A 47 30.34 31.31 34.56
CA SER A 47 30.44 30.29 33.53
C SER A 47 29.17 29.50 33.46
N ALA A 48 28.75 29.16 32.27
CA ALA A 48 27.58 28.30 31.98
C ALA A 48 27.95 27.32 30.86
N THR A 49 27.30 26.18 30.82
CA THR A 49 27.41 25.24 29.73
C THR A 49 26.11 25.13 28.96
N ALA A 50 26.23 24.98 27.64
CA ALA A 50 25.11 24.71 26.74
C ALA A 50 25.56 23.74 25.67
N SER A 51 24.67 22.91 25.17
CA SER A 51 24.98 22.04 24.04
C SER A 51 24.15 22.44 22.83
N THR A 52 24.77 22.40 21.66
CA THR A 52 24.02 22.47 20.40
C THR A 52 23.26 21.17 20.17
N LEU A 53 22.17 21.25 19.43
CA LEU A 53 21.44 20.05 19.00
C LEU A 53 22.34 19.17 18.13
N ALA A 54 22.24 17.86 18.28
CA ALA A 54 22.83 16.94 17.33
C ALA A 54 22.13 17.07 15.97
N GLU A 55 22.85 16.88 14.88
CA GLU A 55 22.30 16.87 13.53
C GLU A 55 22.36 15.45 12.96
N THR A 56 21.26 14.98 12.42
CA THR A 56 21.18 13.75 11.65
C THR A 56 20.68 14.09 10.26
N LYS A 57 21.41 13.69 9.23
CA LYS A 57 21.11 14.00 7.84
C LYS A 57 20.59 12.78 7.11
N ILE A 58 19.43 12.91 6.50
CA ILE A 58 18.77 11.88 5.69
C ILE A 58 19.15 12.09 4.22
N LEU A 59 19.72 11.07 3.58
CA LEU A 59 20.08 11.08 2.16
C LEU A 59 18.85 10.93 1.28
N SER A 60 17.98 9.97 1.63
CA SER A 60 16.75 9.70 0.90
C SER A 60 15.67 9.21 1.85
N PHE A 61 14.41 9.56 1.57
CA PHE A 61 13.22 9.03 2.20
C PHE A 61 12.19 8.77 1.13
N THR A 62 11.74 7.53 1.01
CA THR A 62 10.84 7.06 -0.06
C THR A 62 9.65 6.34 0.52
N ALA A 63 8.51 6.48 -0.15
CA ALA A 63 7.29 5.73 0.10
C ALA A 63 6.94 4.95 -1.17
N THR A 64 6.67 3.65 -1.01
CA THR A 64 6.31 2.76 -2.11
C THR A 64 5.00 2.03 -1.77
N PRO A 65 3.98 2.05 -2.63
CA PRO A 65 2.74 1.34 -2.37
C PRO A 65 2.99 -0.18 -2.43
N ILE A 66 2.49 -0.93 -1.43
CA ILE A 66 2.50 -2.40 -1.42
C ILE A 66 1.11 -2.94 -1.75
N SER A 67 0.09 -2.22 -1.36
CA SER A 67 -1.30 -2.50 -1.68
C SER A 67 -2.11 -1.21 -1.71
N ILE A 68 -3.41 -1.30 -1.94
CA ILE A 68 -4.32 -0.15 -1.93
C ILE A 68 -4.44 0.54 -0.56
N THR A 69 -4.04 -0.13 0.53
CA THR A 69 -4.15 0.36 1.91
C THR A 69 -2.82 0.30 2.66
N GLN A 70 -1.71 -0.04 1.98
CA GLN A 70 -0.41 -0.19 2.62
C GLN A 70 0.70 0.44 1.80
N ALA A 71 1.65 1.03 2.50
CA ALA A 71 2.87 1.58 1.92
C ALA A 71 4.09 1.15 2.74
N GLU A 72 5.18 0.86 2.05
CA GLU A 72 6.49 0.68 2.64
C GLU A 72 7.27 1.99 2.58
N LEU A 73 7.76 2.43 3.72
CA LEU A 73 8.62 3.59 3.85
C LEU A 73 10.05 3.13 4.08
N ASN A 74 10.99 3.71 3.34
CA ASN A 74 12.41 3.42 3.46
C ASN A 74 13.20 4.72 3.49
N PHE A 75 14.20 4.83 4.36
CA PHE A 75 15.12 5.95 4.34
C PHE A 75 16.58 5.51 4.46
N ILE A 76 17.47 6.36 3.99
CA ILE A 76 18.91 6.15 4.04
C ILE A 76 19.51 7.30 4.83
N LEU A 77 20.25 6.95 5.89
CA LEU A 77 21.04 7.89 6.67
C LEU A 77 22.27 8.31 5.86
N GLN A 78 22.56 9.60 5.81
CA GLN A 78 23.76 10.13 5.19
C GLN A 78 24.88 10.36 6.22
N ASP A 79 24.53 11.00 7.35
CA ASP A 79 25.46 11.40 8.40
C ASP A 79 24.73 11.64 9.71
N GLY A 80 25.47 11.66 10.83
CA GLY A 80 24.96 11.89 12.17
C GLY A 80 24.55 10.63 12.92
N PRO A 81 24.06 10.78 14.15
CA PRO A 81 23.64 9.64 14.97
C PRO A 81 22.43 8.92 14.36
N ASP A 82 22.48 7.59 14.44
CA ASP A 82 21.36 6.71 14.21
C ASP A 82 20.63 6.43 15.55
N PHE A 83 19.35 6.06 15.48
CA PHE A 83 18.52 5.86 16.66
C PHE A 83 17.90 4.46 16.66
N ASP A 84 17.81 3.87 17.86
CA ASP A 84 17.13 2.58 18.06
C ASP A 84 15.64 2.65 17.70
N THR A 85 15.04 3.84 17.82
CA THR A 85 13.63 4.09 17.51
C THR A 85 13.47 5.36 16.72
N TRP A 86 12.81 5.24 15.58
CA TRP A 86 12.38 6.34 14.73
C TRP A 86 10.87 6.54 14.84
N THR A 87 10.40 7.73 14.51
CA THR A 87 8.97 8.01 14.41
C THR A 87 8.67 8.62 13.05
N VAL A 88 7.62 8.14 12.39
CA VAL A 88 7.05 8.79 11.22
C VAL A 88 5.66 9.31 11.57
N THR A 89 5.40 10.55 11.20
CA THR A 89 4.06 11.14 11.21
C THR A 89 3.55 11.17 9.78
N TYR A 90 2.28 10.83 9.59
CA TYR A 90 1.66 10.85 8.28
C TYR A 90 0.24 11.41 8.34
N GLU A 91 -0.13 12.08 7.26
CA GLU A 91 -1.43 12.75 7.14
C GLU A 91 -1.94 12.70 5.70
N THR A 92 -3.25 12.76 5.56
CA THR A 92 -3.96 13.00 4.30
C THR A 92 -5.03 14.06 4.51
N ALA A 93 -5.47 14.70 3.44
CA ALA A 93 -6.45 15.79 3.50
C ALA A 93 -7.72 15.38 4.27
N GLY A 94 -8.12 16.20 5.23
CA GLY A 94 -9.34 16.00 6.03
C GLY A 94 -9.24 15.01 7.18
N THR A 95 -8.04 14.47 7.47
CA THR A 95 -7.82 13.58 8.61
C THR A 95 -6.83 14.17 9.63
N GLU A 96 -6.94 13.72 10.87
CA GLU A 96 -5.94 14.06 11.90
C GLU A 96 -4.62 13.30 11.62
N PRO A 97 -3.46 13.94 11.81
CA PRO A 97 -2.16 13.29 11.67
C PRO A 97 -2.03 12.07 12.59
N LYS A 98 -1.45 11.00 12.04
CA LYS A 98 -1.13 9.77 12.78
C LYS A 98 0.38 9.62 12.89
N SER A 99 0.83 8.85 13.89
CA SER A 99 2.25 8.57 14.11
C SER A 99 2.49 7.11 14.38
N VAL A 100 3.60 6.59 13.87
CA VAL A 100 4.08 5.23 14.11
C VAL A 100 5.55 5.29 14.50
N SER A 101 5.90 4.60 15.59
CA SER A 101 7.29 4.41 16.00
C SER A 101 7.78 3.04 15.58
N PHE A 102 9.01 2.94 15.10
CA PHE A 102 9.61 1.73 14.54
C PHE A 102 11.12 1.69 14.75
N SER A 103 11.73 0.55 14.57
CA SER A 103 13.19 0.34 14.62
C SER A 103 13.74 0.05 13.23
N GLY A 104 15.01 0.43 13.03
CA GLY A 104 15.67 0.33 11.72
C GLY A 104 15.20 1.41 10.74
N HIS A 105 15.44 1.21 9.45
CA HIS A 105 15.26 2.24 8.41
C HIS A 105 14.12 1.93 7.44
N SER A 106 13.28 0.97 7.78
CA SER A 106 12.09 0.58 7.01
C SER A 106 10.89 0.33 7.91
N VAL A 107 9.70 0.73 7.44
CA VAL A 107 8.43 0.45 8.12
C VAL A 107 7.30 0.30 7.11
N VAL A 108 6.37 -0.60 7.39
CA VAL A 108 5.11 -0.72 6.64
C VAL A 108 4.00 0.02 7.39
N ILE A 109 3.38 0.96 6.71
CA ILE A 109 2.19 1.66 7.19
C ILE A 109 0.96 0.99 6.59
N SER A 110 0.03 0.60 7.45
CA SER A 110 -1.23 -0.05 7.08
C SER A 110 -2.43 0.87 7.32
N ASP A 111 -3.61 0.43 6.86
CA ASP A 111 -4.87 1.13 7.05
C ASP A 111 -4.88 2.55 6.45
N LEU A 112 -4.17 2.72 5.34
CA LEU A 112 -4.26 3.91 4.50
C LEU A 112 -5.59 3.91 3.74
N LEU A 113 -6.13 5.09 3.48
CA LEU A 113 -7.26 5.24 2.56
C LEU A 113 -6.76 5.05 1.12
N SER A 114 -7.54 4.36 0.29
CA SER A 114 -7.28 4.30 -1.15
C SER A 114 -7.57 5.65 -1.82
N ASP A 115 -7.03 5.85 -3.02
CA ASP A 115 -7.21 7.08 -3.82
C ASP A 115 -6.95 8.36 -3.02
N SER A 116 -5.91 8.35 -2.21
CA SER A 116 -5.59 9.44 -1.29
C SER A 116 -4.11 9.80 -1.35
N GLU A 117 -3.82 11.10 -1.28
CA GLU A 117 -2.45 11.60 -1.20
C GLU A 117 -2.04 11.70 0.27
N TYR A 118 -0.93 11.05 0.61
CA TYR A 118 -0.33 11.07 1.93
C TYR A 118 1.00 11.80 1.92
N THR A 119 1.24 12.58 2.98
CA THR A 119 2.56 13.12 3.30
C THR A 119 3.09 12.38 4.53
N PHE A 120 4.30 11.85 4.41
CA PHE A 120 5.03 11.18 5.49
C PHE A 120 6.21 12.05 5.91
N THR A 121 6.39 12.24 7.22
CA THR A 121 7.47 13.05 7.77
C THR A 121 8.18 12.26 8.87
N LEU A 122 9.51 12.07 8.71
CA LEU A 122 10.37 11.51 9.76
C LEU A 122 10.55 12.51 10.89
N GLN A 123 10.58 12.00 12.12
CA GLN A 123 10.82 12.79 13.32
C GLN A 123 12.03 12.21 14.08
N ALA A 124 12.90 13.10 14.52
CA ALA A 124 13.98 12.77 15.42
C ALA A 124 13.49 12.71 16.88
N PRO A 125 14.22 11.98 17.76
CA PRO A 125 14.13 12.19 19.19
C PRO A 125 14.38 13.64 19.59
N ALA A 126 13.97 13.99 20.81
CA ALA A 126 14.27 15.30 21.37
C ALA A 126 15.79 15.58 21.31
N ASP A 127 16.14 16.86 21.18
CA ASP A 127 17.52 17.35 21.12
C ASP A 127 18.31 16.95 19.84
N THR A 128 17.62 16.50 18.78
CA THR A 128 18.22 16.25 17.47
C THR A 128 17.50 17.02 16.37
N LEU A 129 18.28 17.60 15.45
CA LEU A 129 17.79 18.23 14.25
C LEU A 129 17.90 17.23 13.08
N LEU A 130 16.76 16.94 12.43
CA LEU A 130 16.79 16.22 11.15
C LEU A 130 16.91 17.20 9.99
N THR A 131 17.79 16.85 9.03
CA THR A 131 18.00 17.61 7.80
C THR A 131 18.02 16.69 6.58
N GLY A 132 17.98 17.27 5.38
CA GLY A 132 17.96 16.51 4.13
C GLY A 132 16.55 16.06 3.73
N ALA A 133 16.42 14.83 3.25
CA ALA A 133 15.16 14.28 2.75
C ALA A 133 14.30 13.75 3.91
N VAL A 134 13.69 14.62 4.70
CA VAL A 134 12.92 14.26 5.91
C VAL A 134 11.43 14.05 5.64
N SER A 135 10.95 14.36 4.45
CA SER A 135 9.55 14.20 4.05
C SER A 135 9.44 13.55 2.67
N THR A 136 8.38 12.77 2.47
CA THR A 136 8.03 12.16 1.19
C THR A 136 6.51 12.10 1.04
N ALA A 137 6.02 12.05 -0.20
CA ALA A 137 4.61 11.93 -0.50
C ALA A 137 4.34 10.64 -1.29
N LEU A 138 3.12 10.13 -1.16
CA LEU A 138 2.63 8.97 -1.89
C LEU A 138 1.14 9.15 -2.17
N SER A 139 0.74 8.92 -3.43
CA SER A 139 -0.67 8.71 -3.77
C SER A 139 -0.97 7.22 -3.73
N THR A 140 -1.94 6.83 -2.89
CA THR A 140 -2.41 5.44 -2.86
C THR A 140 -3.22 5.13 -4.10
N VAL A 141 -3.21 3.86 -4.50
CA VAL A 141 -3.87 3.41 -5.73
C VAL A 141 -5.40 3.49 -5.56
N PRO A 142 -6.15 3.94 -6.58
CA PRO A 142 -7.61 3.87 -6.58
C PRO A 142 -8.09 2.43 -6.44
N THR A 143 -9.25 2.24 -5.83
CA THR A 143 -9.90 0.93 -5.77
C THR A 143 -10.61 0.62 -7.08
N VAL A 144 -10.63 -0.66 -7.45
CA VAL A 144 -11.58 -1.20 -8.42
C VAL A 144 -12.70 -1.91 -7.66
N GLU A 145 -13.93 -1.69 -8.07
CA GLU A 145 -15.10 -2.36 -7.50
C GLU A 145 -15.79 -3.19 -8.58
N LEU A 146 -15.87 -4.51 -8.36
CA LEU A 146 -16.60 -5.40 -9.25
C LEU A 146 -18.10 -5.21 -9.05
N GLN A 147 -18.83 -4.95 -10.14
CA GLN A 147 -20.28 -4.85 -10.13
C GLN A 147 -20.89 -6.27 -10.04
N ALA A 148 -21.27 -6.71 -8.84
CA ALA A 148 -21.77 -8.06 -8.58
C ALA A 148 -22.93 -8.48 -9.50
N ASP A 149 -23.86 -7.57 -9.78
CA ASP A 149 -25.03 -7.81 -10.65
C ASP A 149 -24.65 -7.93 -12.14
N SER A 150 -23.44 -7.55 -12.51
CA SER A 150 -22.94 -7.64 -13.89
C SER A 150 -22.28 -8.98 -14.21
N VAL A 151 -21.98 -9.79 -13.19
CA VAL A 151 -21.32 -11.08 -13.38
C VAL A 151 -22.26 -12.02 -14.12
N THR A 152 -21.86 -12.41 -15.32
CA THR A 152 -22.61 -13.36 -16.14
C THR A 152 -21.77 -14.62 -16.36
N ILE A 153 -22.47 -15.75 -16.38
CA ILE A 153 -21.86 -17.06 -16.61
C ILE A 153 -22.61 -17.79 -17.69
N ALA A 154 -21.88 -18.21 -18.74
CA ALA A 154 -22.37 -19.17 -19.70
C ALA A 154 -21.78 -20.54 -19.37
N LEU A 155 -22.65 -21.48 -18.98
CA LEU A 155 -22.27 -22.85 -18.64
C LEU A 155 -22.55 -23.80 -19.79
N SER A 156 -21.61 -24.72 -20.03
CA SER A 156 -21.83 -25.94 -20.81
C SER A 156 -21.75 -27.16 -19.89
N SER A 157 -21.75 -28.37 -20.48
CA SER A 157 -21.53 -29.60 -19.70
C SER A 157 -20.13 -29.72 -19.10
N SER A 158 -19.14 -29.01 -19.65
CA SER A 158 -17.74 -29.13 -19.27
C SER A 158 -16.97 -27.81 -19.29
N SER A 159 -17.65 -26.67 -19.43
CA SER A 159 -16.99 -25.37 -19.42
C SER A 159 -17.83 -24.29 -18.76
N ALA A 160 -17.16 -23.25 -18.27
CA ALA A 160 -17.75 -22.02 -17.73
C ALA A 160 -17.06 -20.81 -18.36
N ILE A 161 -17.85 -19.91 -18.96
CA ILE A 161 -17.36 -18.63 -19.49
C ILE A 161 -17.94 -17.55 -18.59
N LEU A 162 -17.06 -16.77 -17.97
CA LEU A 162 -17.44 -15.67 -17.10
C LEU A 162 -17.13 -14.34 -17.77
N THR A 163 -18.01 -13.36 -17.58
CA THR A 163 -17.77 -11.95 -17.89
C THR A 163 -18.32 -11.09 -16.76
N TRP A 164 -17.71 -9.94 -16.53
CA TRP A 164 -18.13 -8.99 -15.48
C TRP A 164 -17.84 -7.56 -15.89
N GLN A 165 -18.44 -6.60 -15.18
CA GLN A 165 -18.13 -5.18 -15.28
C GLN A 165 -17.58 -4.69 -13.93
N TYR A 166 -16.92 -3.54 -13.94
CA TYR A 166 -16.33 -2.93 -12.76
C TYR A 166 -16.36 -1.41 -12.87
N ASP A 167 -16.31 -0.75 -11.72
CA ASP A 167 -16.11 0.68 -11.57
C ASP A 167 -14.68 0.96 -11.09
N GLY A 168 -14.17 2.15 -11.37
CA GLY A 168 -12.80 2.55 -11.03
C GLY A 168 -11.79 2.27 -12.15
N ASP A 169 -10.52 2.42 -11.82
CA ASP A 169 -9.42 2.21 -12.78
C ASP A 169 -9.21 0.72 -13.07
N ALA A 170 -8.93 0.40 -14.34
CA ALA A 170 -8.66 -0.97 -14.73
C ALA A 170 -7.46 -1.55 -13.95
N PRO A 171 -7.61 -2.69 -13.27
CA PRO A 171 -6.49 -3.32 -12.59
C PRO A 171 -5.49 -3.85 -13.63
N GLU A 172 -4.22 -3.98 -13.24
CA GLU A 172 -3.20 -4.58 -14.09
C GLU A 172 -3.59 -5.99 -14.53
N LYS A 173 -4.21 -6.74 -13.62
CA LYS A 173 -4.72 -8.08 -13.88
C LYS A 173 -5.88 -8.42 -12.94
N TRP A 174 -6.74 -9.30 -13.41
CA TRP A 174 -7.70 -10.04 -12.61
C TRP A 174 -7.15 -11.42 -12.32
N VAL A 175 -7.43 -11.94 -11.14
CA VAL A 175 -7.10 -13.30 -10.71
C VAL A 175 -8.42 -14.02 -10.47
N VAL A 176 -8.69 -15.06 -11.26
CA VAL A 176 -9.92 -15.85 -11.14
C VAL A 176 -9.56 -17.28 -10.81
N THR A 177 -10.05 -17.76 -9.67
CA THR A 177 -9.85 -19.13 -9.19
C THR A 177 -11.16 -19.88 -9.23
N ILE A 178 -11.15 -21.09 -9.76
CA ILE A 178 -12.25 -22.05 -9.68
C ILE A 178 -11.77 -23.28 -8.90
N LYS A 179 -12.57 -23.75 -7.95
CA LYS A 179 -12.24 -24.92 -7.12
C LYS A 179 -13.48 -25.73 -6.75
N ASP A 180 -13.30 -27.01 -6.49
CA ASP A 180 -14.35 -27.90 -5.98
C ASP A 180 -14.05 -28.39 -4.55
N LYS A 181 -14.99 -29.09 -3.96
CA LYS A 181 -14.83 -29.69 -2.62
C LYS A 181 -13.94 -30.95 -2.61
N ALA A 182 -13.61 -31.50 -3.78
CA ALA A 182 -12.80 -32.71 -3.92
C ALA A 182 -11.29 -32.41 -4.06
N GLY A 183 -10.90 -31.13 -4.17
CA GLY A 183 -9.52 -30.67 -4.23
C GLY A 183 -9.05 -30.25 -5.61
N PHE A 184 -9.96 -30.15 -6.60
CA PHE A 184 -9.64 -29.48 -7.85
C PHE A 184 -9.54 -27.98 -7.62
N GLU A 185 -8.49 -27.35 -8.17
CA GLU A 185 -8.29 -25.91 -8.15
C GLU A 185 -7.53 -25.47 -9.41
N GLU A 186 -8.05 -24.49 -10.11
CA GLU A 186 -7.40 -23.85 -11.25
C GLU A 186 -7.50 -22.34 -11.11
N THR A 187 -6.38 -21.63 -11.32
CA THR A 187 -6.30 -20.17 -11.27
C THR A 187 -5.85 -19.62 -12.60
N LYS A 188 -6.54 -18.61 -13.11
CA LYS A 188 -6.19 -17.86 -14.32
C LYS A 188 -6.00 -16.39 -14.02
N GLU A 189 -4.96 -15.80 -14.61
CA GLU A 189 -4.73 -14.36 -14.62
C GLU A 189 -5.15 -13.80 -15.98
N VAL A 190 -5.99 -12.77 -15.98
CA VAL A 190 -6.50 -12.14 -17.20
C VAL A 190 -6.44 -10.62 -17.09
N THR A 191 -6.22 -9.94 -18.22
CA THR A 191 -6.15 -8.46 -18.29
C THR A 191 -7.48 -7.83 -18.70
N VAL A 192 -8.45 -8.64 -19.08
CA VAL A 192 -9.81 -8.23 -19.46
C VAL A 192 -10.83 -8.91 -18.56
N PRO A 193 -12.01 -8.34 -18.32
CA PRO A 193 -13.03 -8.92 -17.43
C PRO A 193 -13.78 -10.09 -18.10
N ASN A 194 -13.03 -11.09 -18.55
CA ASN A 194 -13.51 -12.30 -19.20
C ASN A 194 -12.55 -13.46 -18.93
N VAL A 195 -13.09 -14.64 -18.60
CA VAL A 195 -12.30 -15.87 -18.44
C VAL A 195 -13.13 -17.10 -18.84
N THR A 196 -12.47 -18.11 -19.37
CA THR A 196 -13.06 -19.42 -19.66
C THR A 196 -12.34 -20.49 -18.87
N PHE A 197 -13.10 -21.38 -18.23
CA PHE A 197 -12.62 -22.63 -17.64
C PHE A 197 -13.20 -23.79 -18.42
N ASP A 198 -12.35 -24.72 -18.81
CA ASP A 198 -12.68 -25.92 -19.58
C ASP A 198 -12.46 -27.16 -18.71
N ASP A 199 -12.82 -28.33 -19.23
CA ASP A 199 -12.62 -29.64 -18.60
C ASP A 199 -13.30 -29.81 -17.24
N LEU A 200 -14.35 -29.04 -16.98
CA LEU A 200 -15.16 -29.15 -15.76
C LEU A 200 -15.99 -30.43 -15.79
N VAL A 201 -16.23 -31.00 -14.61
CA VAL A 201 -17.06 -32.21 -14.45
C VAL A 201 -18.53 -31.80 -14.27
N SER A 202 -19.39 -32.29 -15.16
CA SER A 202 -20.84 -32.04 -15.06
C SER A 202 -21.41 -32.58 -13.74
N GLY A 203 -22.29 -31.81 -13.11
CA GLY A 203 -22.91 -32.13 -11.82
C GLY A 203 -22.03 -31.85 -10.60
N THR A 204 -20.80 -31.38 -10.79
CA THR A 204 -19.93 -30.95 -9.70
C THR A 204 -20.15 -29.48 -9.39
N GLU A 205 -20.31 -29.15 -8.12
CA GLU A 205 -20.40 -27.76 -7.64
C GLU A 205 -18.99 -27.18 -7.55
N TYR A 206 -18.78 -26.04 -8.19
CA TYR A 206 -17.55 -25.27 -8.15
C TYR A 206 -17.78 -23.93 -7.48
N GLU A 207 -16.84 -23.51 -6.64
CA GLU A 207 -16.73 -22.13 -6.16
C GLU A 207 -15.79 -21.36 -7.09
N ILE A 208 -16.24 -20.19 -7.54
CA ILE A 208 -15.44 -19.27 -8.35
C ILE A 208 -15.20 -18.02 -7.53
N VAL A 209 -13.92 -17.59 -7.48
CA VAL A 209 -13.49 -16.38 -6.80
C VAL A 209 -12.83 -15.46 -7.81
N ILE A 210 -13.31 -14.22 -7.93
CA ILE A 210 -12.74 -13.15 -8.75
C ILE A 210 -12.10 -12.12 -7.83
N SER A 211 -10.85 -11.78 -8.08
CA SER A 211 -10.09 -10.80 -7.33
C SER A 211 -9.16 -9.98 -8.24
N ALA A 212 -8.71 -8.84 -7.75
CA ALA A 212 -7.64 -8.05 -8.35
C ALA A 212 -6.81 -7.39 -7.24
N PRO A 213 -5.53 -7.04 -7.48
CA PRO A 213 -4.68 -6.39 -6.47
C PRO A 213 -5.25 -5.08 -5.92
N THR A 214 -6.08 -4.39 -6.71
CA THR A 214 -6.72 -3.11 -6.37
C THR A 214 -8.16 -3.25 -5.85
N MET A 215 -8.66 -4.48 -5.62
CA MET A 215 -9.96 -4.72 -4.97
C MET A 215 -9.82 -4.75 -3.45
N LEU A 216 -10.77 -4.13 -2.74
CA LEU A 216 -10.88 -4.23 -1.27
C LEU A 216 -11.29 -5.62 -0.80
N SER A 217 -12.11 -6.32 -1.59
CA SER A 217 -12.59 -7.67 -1.30
C SER A 217 -12.79 -8.46 -2.57
N SER A 218 -12.54 -9.77 -2.53
CA SER A 218 -12.85 -10.67 -3.64
C SER A 218 -14.36 -10.90 -3.77
N TYR A 219 -14.80 -11.17 -4.99
CA TYR A 219 -16.17 -11.64 -5.29
C TYR A 219 -16.18 -13.15 -5.39
N ALA A 220 -17.13 -13.83 -4.76
CA ALA A 220 -17.25 -15.29 -4.79
C ALA A 220 -18.67 -15.73 -5.17
N MET A 221 -18.76 -16.81 -5.96
CA MET A 221 -20.02 -17.44 -6.35
C MET A 221 -19.86 -18.94 -6.58
N SER A 222 -20.98 -19.67 -6.57
CA SER A 222 -20.99 -21.10 -6.89
C SER A 222 -21.69 -21.38 -8.22
N VAL A 223 -21.16 -22.35 -8.97
CA VAL A 223 -21.73 -22.80 -10.24
C VAL A 223 -21.73 -24.34 -10.33
N THR A 224 -22.66 -24.89 -11.10
CA THR A 224 -22.70 -26.34 -11.36
C THR A 224 -22.95 -26.56 -12.84
N PRO A 225 -21.93 -26.97 -13.65
CA PRO A 225 -22.12 -27.38 -15.03
C PRO A 225 -23.09 -28.56 -15.12
N THR A 226 -24.04 -28.51 -16.04
CA THR A 226 -25.06 -29.56 -16.17
C THR A 226 -25.16 -30.06 -17.60
N ILE A 227 -25.45 -31.37 -17.73
CA ILE A 227 -25.81 -31.97 -19.00
C ILE A 227 -27.32 -31.85 -19.17
N THR A 228 -27.76 -31.30 -20.30
CA THR A 228 -29.15 -31.38 -20.69
C THR A 228 -29.46 -32.84 -21.05
N LYS A 229 -30.25 -33.50 -20.24
CA LYS A 229 -30.64 -34.89 -20.48
C LYS A 229 -31.91 -34.94 -21.33
N VAL A 230 -31.83 -35.56 -22.50
CA VAL A 230 -33.06 -35.87 -23.26
C VAL A 230 -33.90 -36.82 -22.44
N THR A 231 -35.09 -36.35 -22.07
CA THR A 231 -36.03 -37.13 -21.23
C THR A 231 -36.99 -37.96 -22.02
N GLU A 232 -37.30 -37.55 -23.24
CA GLU A 232 -38.21 -38.28 -24.15
C GLU A 232 -37.83 -38.04 -25.60
N ILE A 233 -37.86 -39.08 -26.40
CA ILE A 233 -37.80 -39.03 -27.88
C ILE A 233 -39.08 -39.64 -28.43
N LYS A 234 -39.81 -38.85 -29.19
CA LYS A 234 -40.98 -39.29 -29.92
C LYS A 234 -40.66 -39.38 -31.39
N SER A 235 -41.05 -40.48 -32.02
CA SER A 235 -40.94 -40.64 -33.48
C SER A 235 -42.31 -40.78 -34.08
N THR A 236 -42.56 -40.04 -35.14
CA THR A 236 -43.73 -40.22 -35.99
C THR A 236 -43.28 -40.58 -37.40
N SER A 237 -43.92 -41.51 -38.01
CA SER A 237 -43.61 -41.92 -39.38
C SER A 237 -44.83 -41.72 -40.27
N GLU A 238 -44.61 -41.23 -41.48
CA GLU A 238 -45.59 -41.18 -42.55
C GLU A 238 -45.31 -42.29 -43.52
N THR A 239 -46.39 -42.97 -43.98
CA THR A 239 -46.31 -44.03 -44.97
C THR A 239 -47.09 -43.65 -46.21
N ASP A 240 -46.63 -44.10 -47.38
CA ASP A 240 -47.36 -43.96 -48.65
C ASP A 240 -48.53 -45.00 -48.74
N GLU A 241 -49.30 -44.92 -49.79
CA GLU A 241 -50.45 -45.82 -50.04
C GLU A 241 -50.03 -47.28 -50.17
N SER A 242 -48.76 -47.56 -50.40
CA SER A 242 -48.17 -48.92 -50.46
C SER A 242 -47.63 -49.42 -49.13
N GLY A 243 -47.74 -48.62 -48.04
CA GLY A 243 -47.23 -48.96 -46.73
C GLY A 243 -45.73 -48.71 -46.53
N ARG A 244 -45.06 -48.01 -47.46
CA ARG A 244 -43.65 -47.63 -47.29
C ARG A 244 -43.53 -46.36 -46.44
N THR A 245 -42.65 -46.40 -45.47
CA THR A 245 -42.29 -45.21 -44.69
C THR A 245 -41.58 -44.20 -45.60
N ILE A 246 -42.15 -43.00 -45.73
CA ILE A 246 -41.61 -41.92 -46.58
C ILE A 246 -40.96 -40.82 -45.77
N ASN A 247 -41.41 -40.63 -44.51
CA ASN A 247 -40.84 -39.65 -43.57
C ASN A 247 -40.77 -40.22 -42.16
N VAL A 248 -39.74 -39.87 -41.41
CA VAL A 248 -39.65 -40.09 -39.98
C VAL A 248 -39.31 -38.75 -39.32
N ASN A 249 -40.22 -38.29 -38.50
CA ASN A 249 -40.00 -37.08 -37.69
C ASN A 249 -39.57 -37.50 -36.27
N LEU A 250 -38.55 -36.89 -35.75
CA LEU A 250 -38.10 -37.10 -34.38
C LEU A 250 -38.27 -35.81 -33.61
N ASP A 251 -39.04 -35.87 -32.52
CA ASP A 251 -39.22 -34.83 -31.55
C ASP A 251 -38.59 -35.28 -30.22
N TRP A 252 -37.88 -34.39 -29.55
CA TRP A 252 -37.32 -34.68 -28.24
C TRP A 252 -37.60 -33.54 -27.26
N THR A 253 -37.72 -33.89 -25.97
CA THR A 253 -37.82 -32.99 -24.85
C THR A 253 -36.59 -33.12 -23.94
N CYS A 254 -36.10 -31.99 -23.44
CA CYS A 254 -34.97 -31.90 -22.53
C CYS A 254 -35.43 -31.53 -21.13
#